data_458af99a068972f474e260d2077f7496
#
_entry.id   458af99a068972f474e260d2077f7496
#
_cell.length_a   1.000
_cell.length_b   1.000
_cell.length_c   1.000
_cell.angle_alpha   90.00
_cell.angle_beta   90.00
_cell.angle_gamma   90.00
#
_symmetry.space_group_name_H-M   'P 1'
#
loop_
_entity.id
_entity.type
_entity.pdbx_description
1 polymer ?
#
loop_
_entity_poly.entity_id
_entity_poly.type
_entity_poly.pdbx_seq_one_letter_code
_entity_poly.pdbx_strand_id
1 'polypeptide(L)'
;MSDLTNLPVIPLREAVLFPGVTSPIAAGRAGTLRAIEAALKTEDKLIFVVSQRENLEEVTPELLYGMGTVASIGPVQRGPSGMRLLLNGLHRGVAVRYDEQDEFLVAAVRTAEEMAPIDPEAPAFAALYRETRERAAELGRRAGMPKEAVQQFLAETKEPGRFADLVAGHLDLQHGQAQKLLEALSVEERLRAVLLHIQRQVAVLDAQEDIKSQVQEELGDRQREMFLRQQQKAIQKELGDDGGREDLEELREKLEELELPDVVRKEVERELGRLERMGPEGMEAQVIRTFLETITELPWTERSEERLDIQRASEILEEDHYALGDVKDRILEFLSVRILQQKAEEAEQAAEEKVEATDEEKIEEPISIHDTASRNPILL
;
A
#
# COMPACT_ATOMS: atom_id res chain seq x y z
N MET A 1 -6.08 56.05 -18.71
CA MET A 1 -4.72 55.65 -18.30
C MET A 1 -4.90 54.86 -17.03
N SER A 2 -4.73 53.53 -17.07
CA SER A 2 -4.83 52.70 -15.87
C SER A 2 -3.67 53.08 -14.94
N ASP A 3 -4.00 53.60 -13.75
CA ASP A 3 -3.02 54.05 -12.78
C ASP A 3 -2.19 52.84 -12.30
N LEU A 4 -0.87 52.96 -12.39
CA LEU A 4 0.07 52.02 -11.81
C LEU A 4 0.14 52.32 -10.31
N THR A 5 -0.13 51.29 -9.50
CA THR A 5 -0.06 51.37 -8.05
C THR A 5 1.12 50.55 -7.55
N ASN A 6 2.00 51.14 -6.75
CA ASN A 6 3.10 50.40 -6.13
C ASN A 6 2.62 49.73 -4.85
N LEU A 7 2.68 48.42 -4.82
CA LEU A 7 2.18 47.60 -3.70
C LEU A 7 3.28 46.67 -3.16
N PRO A 8 3.40 46.50 -1.83
CA PRO A 8 4.21 45.47 -1.24
C PRO A 8 3.77 44.10 -1.73
N VAL A 9 4.69 43.15 -1.84
CA VAL A 9 4.44 41.80 -2.42
C VAL A 9 4.46 40.73 -1.37
N ILE A 10 3.46 39.84 -1.39
CA ILE A 10 3.49 38.57 -0.69
C ILE A 10 3.65 37.44 -1.73
N PRO A 11 4.81 36.77 -1.78
CA PRO A 11 5.02 35.61 -2.61
C PRO A 11 4.43 34.33 -1.94
N LEU A 12 3.51 33.68 -2.62
CA LEU A 12 2.96 32.40 -2.22
C LEU A 12 3.70 31.24 -2.90
N ARG A 13 3.96 30.14 -2.17
CA ARG A 13 4.71 29.00 -2.72
C ARG A 13 3.88 28.13 -3.65
N GLU A 14 2.76 27.61 -3.16
CA GLU A 14 1.92 26.62 -3.86
C GLU A 14 0.43 26.98 -3.82
N ALA A 15 0.12 28.21 -3.52
CA ALA A 15 -1.25 28.69 -3.43
C ALA A 15 -1.49 29.89 -4.34
N VAL A 16 -2.73 30.02 -4.78
CA VAL A 16 -3.22 31.17 -5.56
C VAL A 16 -4.38 31.79 -4.81
N LEU A 17 -4.34 33.08 -4.60
CA LEU A 17 -5.46 33.82 -4.03
C LEU A 17 -6.36 34.35 -5.16
N PHE A 18 -7.63 33.96 -5.14
CA PHE A 18 -8.61 34.48 -6.11
C PHE A 18 -9.33 35.72 -5.58
N PRO A 19 -9.81 36.61 -6.48
CA PRO A 19 -10.67 37.74 -6.13
C PRO A 19 -11.94 37.23 -5.40
N GLY A 20 -12.36 38.00 -4.39
CA GLY A 20 -13.53 37.67 -3.56
C GLY A 20 -13.29 36.56 -2.51
N VAL A 21 -12.16 35.87 -2.55
CA VAL A 21 -11.84 34.81 -1.60
C VAL A 21 -11.07 35.37 -0.40
N THR A 22 -11.45 34.95 0.80
CA THR A 22 -10.73 35.24 2.04
C THR A 22 -9.88 34.01 2.40
N SER A 23 -8.57 34.20 2.53
CA SER A 23 -7.67 33.11 2.85
C SER A 23 -6.78 33.41 4.05
N PRO A 24 -6.61 32.50 5.01
CA PRO A 24 -5.61 32.62 6.07
C PRO A 24 -4.23 32.30 5.53
N ILE A 25 -3.28 33.22 5.70
CA ILE A 25 -1.90 33.07 5.26
C ILE A 25 -0.96 33.13 6.47
N ALA A 26 0.04 32.26 6.49
CA ALA A 26 1.13 32.28 7.45
C ALA A 26 2.40 32.83 6.77
N ALA A 27 2.93 33.92 7.28
CA ALA A 27 4.14 34.55 6.80
C ALA A 27 5.28 34.40 7.80
N GLY A 28 6.40 33.84 7.36
CA GLY A 28 7.58 33.61 8.22
C GLY A 28 8.88 34.18 7.63
N ARG A 29 8.92 34.50 6.33
CA ARG A 29 10.12 35.08 5.67
C ARG A 29 10.30 36.56 6.05
N ALA A 30 11.52 37.00 6.34
CA ALA A 30 11.82 38.36 6.77
C ALA A 30 11.32 39.41 5.78
N GLY A 31 11.57 39.24 4.47
CA GLY A 31 11.06 40.12 3.43
C GLY A 31 9.54 40.19 3.38
N THR A 32 8.84 39.08 3.51
CA THR A 32 7.36 39.02 3.55
C THR A 32 6.81 39.75 4.78
N LEU A 33 7.44 39.57 5.94
CA LEU A 33 7.03 40.26 7.18
C LEU A 33 7.16 41.76 7.05
N ARG A 34 8.26 42.24 6.46
CA ARG A 34 8.46 43.68 6.19
C ARG A 34 7.45 44.24 5.18
N ALA A 35 7.16 43.49 4.12
CA ALA A 35 6.11 43.82 3.16
C ALA A 35 4.75 44.00 3.82
N ILE A 36 4.37 43.09 4.71
CA ILE A 36 3.13 43.16 5.49
C ILE A 36 3.14 44.38 6.41
N GLU A 37 4.24 44.64 7.12
CA GLU A 37 4.35 45.82 7.99
C GLU A 37 4.30 47.14 7.22
N ALA A 38 4.89 47.18 6.02
CA ALA A 38 4.79 48.35 5.13
C ALA A 38 3.34 48.56 4.67
N ALA A 39 2.64 47.51 4.24
CA ALA A 39 1.23 47.59 3.85
C ALA A 39 0.31 48.04 5.01
N LEU A 40 0.56 47.55 6.24
CA LEU A 40 -0.23 47.95 7.42
C LEU A 40 -0.09 49.42 7.81
N LYS A 41 0.96 50.12 7.34
CA LYS A 41 1.16 51.55 7.57
C LYS A 41 0.36 52.41 6.60
N THR A 42 -0.14 51.87 5.47
CA THR A 42 -0.97 52.55 4.50
C THR A 42 -2.43 52.56 4.95
N GLU A 43 -3.22 53.57 4.56
CA GLU A 43 -4.62 53.68 4.91
C GLU A 43 -5.45 52.50 4.36
N ASP A 44 -5.19 52.14 3.10
CA ASP A 44 -5.94 51.07 2.38
C ASP A 44 -5.50 49.67 2.74
N LYS A 45 -4.35 49.48 3.37
CA LYS A 45 -3.75 48.18 3.75
C LYS A 45 -3.74 47.18 2.59
N LEU A 46 -3.41 47.70 1.39
CA LEU A 46 -3.36 46.91 0.17
C LEU A 46 -2.00 46.20 0.03
N ILE A 47 -2.04 44.98 -0.49
CA ILE A 47 -0.86 44.19 -0.76
C ILE A 47 -1.08 43.37 -2.04
N PHE A 48 -0.02 43.15 -2.80
CA PHE A 48 -0.07 42.33 -4.00
C PHE A 48 0.36 40.90 -3.66
N VAL A 49 -0.54 39.95 -3.91
CA VAL A 49 -0.34 38.52 -3.65
C VAL A 49 -0.08 37.82 -4.97
N VAL A 50 1.06 37.19 -5.09
CA VAL A 50 1.49 36.52 -6.33
C VAL A 50 2.13 35.17 -6.01
N SER A 51 1.90 34.20 -6.87
CA SER A 51 2.48 32.86 -6.71
C SER A 51 3.89 32.77 -7.29
N GLN A 52 4.71 31.93 -6.68
CA GLN A 52 6.01 31.51 -7.22
C GLN A 52 5.82 30.46 -8.30
N ARG A 53 6.65 30.47 -9.36
CA ARG A 53 6.67 29.43 -10.41
C ARG A 53 7.25 28.13 -9.89
N GLU A 54 8.23 28.22 -8.99
CA GLU A 54 8.95 27.12 -8.39
C GLU A 54 8.95 27.29 -6.85
N ASN A 55 8.88 26.18 -6.14
CA ASN A 55 8.86 26.20 -4.68
C ASN A 55 10.28 26.34 -4.10
N LEU A 56 10.88 27.52 -4.28
CA LEU A 56 12.20 27.86 -3.76
C LEU A 56 12.10 28.72 -2.49
N GLU A 57 13.13 28.62 -1.63
CA GLU A 57 13.20 29.44 -0.43
C GLU A 57 13.49 30.91 -0.75
N GLU A 58 14.39 31.13 -1.70
CA GLU A 58 14.77 32.44 -2.17
C GLU A 58 13.78 32.94 -3.22
N VAL A 59 13.31 34.17 -3.06
CA VAL A 59 12.30 34.76 -3.93
C VAL A 59 12.98 35.83 -4.79
N THR A 60 13.09 35.51 -6.07
CA THR A 60 13.55 36.50 -7.07
C THR A 60 12.39 36.91 -7.98
N PRO A 61 12.43 38.13 -8.57
CA PRO A 61 11.37 38.59 -9.47
C PRO A 61 11.06 37.61 -10.63
N GLU A 62 12.06 36.94 -11.17
CA GLU A 62 11.94 36.02 -12.29
C GLU A 62 11.13 34.77 -11.93
N LEU A 63 11.15 34.38 -10.65
CA LEU A 63 10.43 33.25 -10.12
C LEU A 63 8.95 33.52 -9.82
N LEU A 64 8.51 34.77 -9.97
CA LEU A 64 7.13 35.14 -9.73
C LEU A 64 6.32 35.09 -11.03
N TYR A 65 5.04 34.81 -10.90
CA TYR A 65 4.10 34.95 -12.00
C TYR A 65 3.85 36.46 -12.26
N GLY A 66 3.51 36.84 -13.48
CA GLY A 66 3.17 38.21 -13.82
C GLY A 66 1.78 38.62 -13.30
N MET A 67 0.86 37.67 -13.15
CA MET A 67 -0.49 37.93 -12.67
C MET A 67 -0.67 37.41 -11.24
N GLY A 68 -1.26 38.24 -10.40
CA GLY A 68 -1.60 37.98 -9.03
C GLY A 68 -2.91 38.67 -8.64
N THR A 69 -3.17 38.73 -7.35
CA THR A 69 -4.36 39.36 -6.79
C THR A 69 -3.99 40.50 -5.85
N VAL A 70 -4.57 41.67 -6.05
CA VAL A 70 -4.54 42.74 -5.07
C VAL A 70 -5.48 42.38 -3.95
N ALA A 71 -4.98 42.38 -2.73
CA ALA A 71 -5.73 41.99 -1.55
C ALA A 71 -5.65 43.04 -0.45
N SER A 72 -6.68 43.10 0.39
CA SER A 72 -6.64 43.87 1.64
C SER A 72 -6.26 42.96 2.81
N ILE A 73 -5.45 43.51 3.72
CA ILE A 73 -5.03 42.80 4.95
C ILE A 73 -6.13 42.96 6.01
N GLY A 74 -6.69 41.86 6.43
CA GLY A 74 -7.63 41.76 7.54
C GLY A 74 -6.93 41.61 8.90
N PRO A 75 -7.53 40.92 9.86
CA PRO A 75 -6.93 40.69 11.17
C PRO A 75 -5.56 40.03 11.09
N VAL A 76 -4.61 40.50 11.87
CA VAL A 76 -3.23 39.98 11.96
C VAL A 76 -2.96 39.49 13.37
N GLN A 77 -2.43 38.28 13.48
CA GLN A 77 -1.96 37.67 14.73
C GLN A 77 -0.45 37.50 14.64
N ARG A 78 0.29 38.08 15.60
CA ARG A 78 1.73 37.89 15.72
C ARG A 78 2.01 36.66 16.57
N GLY A 79 2.88 35.78 16.10
CA GLY A 79 3.34 34.57 16.80
C GLY A 79 4.86 34.52 16.88
N PRO A 80 5.43 33.57 17.66
CA PRO A 80 6.89 33.45 17.83
C PRO A 80 7.63 33.07 16.54
N SER A 81 6.95 32.47 15.56
CA SER A 81 7.53 32.02 14.28
C SER A 81 7.07 32.82 13.06
N GLY A 82 6.41 33.96 13.24
CA GLY A 82 5.92 34.78 12.12
C GLY A 82 4.57 35.42 12.39
N MET A 83 3.89 35.81 11.29
CA MET A 83 2.57 36.42 11.35
C MET A 83 1.54 35.53 10.67
N ARG A 84 0.36 35.42 11.26
CA ARG A 84 -0.86 34.87 10.62
C ARG A 84 -1.81 36.00 10.31
N LEU A 85 -2.29 36.07 9.09
CA LEU A 85 -3.18 37.13 8.64
C LEU A 85 -4.26 36.56 7.73
N LEU A 86 -5.39 37.26 7.69
CA LEU A 86 -6.43 36.99 6.70
C LEU A 86 -6.23 37.98 5.54
N LEU A 87 -6.18 37.46 4.31
CA LEU A 87 -6.15 38.24 3.10
C LEU A 87 -7.49 38.12 2.39
N ASN A 88 -8.05 39.29 2.05
CA ASN A 88 -9.26 39.35 1.23
C ASN A 88 -8.87 39.78 -0.18
N GLY A 89 -9.00 38.88 -1.16
CA GLY A 89 -8.76 39.15 -2.56
C GLY A 89 -9.77 40.20 -3.08
N LEU A 90 -9.29 41.24 -3.68
CA LEU A 90 -10.14 42.33 -4.23
C LEU A 90 -10.31 42.17 -5.73
N HIS A 91 -9.24 42.29 -6.49
CA HIS A 91 -9.24 42.22 -7.95
C HIS A 91 -7.92 41.70 -8.48
N ARG A 92 -7.89 41.27 -9.75
CA ARG A 92 -6.69 40.84 -10.44
C ARG A 92 -5.76 41.99 -10.69
N GLY A 93 -4.46 41.77 -10.57
CA GLY A 93 -3.40 42.70 -10.91
C GLY A 93 -2.32 42.05 -11.76
N VAL A 94 -1.77 42.80 -12.67
CA VAL A 94 -0.58 42.45 -13.45
C VAL A 94 0.60 43.26 -12.97
N ALA A 95 1.64 42.60 -12.48
CA ALA A 95 2.89 43.24 -12.15
C ALA A 95 3.62 43.62 -13.43
N VAL A 96 3.85 44.91 -13.63
CA VAL A 96 4.61 45.45 -14.77
C VAL A 96 6.11 45.39 -14.45
N ARG A 97 6.47 45.61 -13.20
CA ARG A 97 7.84 45.60 -12.69
C ARG A 97 7.86 45.23 -11.22
N TYR A 98 8.90 44.54 -10.82
CA TYR A 98 9.24 44.24 -9.42
C TYR A 98 10.50 45.05 -9.07
N ASP A 99 10.49 45.70 -7.94
CA ASP A 99 11.61 46.45 -7.37
C ASP A 99 11.84 45.95 -5.94
N GLU A 100 13.08 45.96 -5.49
CA GLU A 100 13.41 45.69 -4.09
C GLU A 100 13.56 47.03 -3.35
N GLN A 101 12.80 47.21 -2.29
CA GLN A 101 12.83 48.41 -1.46
C GLN A 101 12.86 47.97 0.01
N ASP A 102 13.77 48.52 0.81
CA ASP A 102 13.88 48.26 2.26
C ASP A 102 13.90 46.74 2.60
N GLU A 103 14.58 45.95 1.79
CA GLU A 103 14.71 44.48 1.90
C GLU A 103 13.37 43.74 1.76
N PHE A 104 12.39 44.26 1.05
CA PHE A 104 11.19 43.54 0.62
C PHE A 104 10.84 43.90 -0.84
N LEU A 105 10.06 43.05 -1.49
CA LEU A 105 9.62 43.25 -2.87
C LEU A 105 8.43 44.20 -2.94
N VAL A 106 8.49 45.14 -3.87
CA VAL A 106 7.39 46.04 -4.27
C VAL A 106 7.10 45.78 -5.74
N ALA A 107 5.83 45.67 -6.11
CA ALA A 107 5.40 45.53 -7.49
C ALA A 107 4.67 46.81 -7.97
N ALA A 108 5.02 47.28 -9.16
CA ALA A 108 4.21 48.25 -9.88
C ALA A 108 3.06 47.46 -10.57
N VAL A 109 1.87 47.53 -9.98
CA VAL A 109 0.72 46.74 -10.39
C VAL A 109 -0.27 47.54 -11.17
N ARG A 110 -0.73 46.99 -12.28
CA ARG A 110 -1.86 47.50 -13.05
C ARG A 110 -3.06 46.58 -12.84
N THR A 111 -4.23 47.16 -12.59
CA THR A 111 -5.49 46.36 -12.51
C THR A 111 -5.76 45.66 -13.82
N ALA A 112 -6.02 44.38 -13.77
CA ALA A 112 -6.44 43.58 -14.91
C ALA A 112 -7.97 43.54 -14.98
N GLU A 113 -8.51 44.20 -15.99
CA GLU A 113 -9.95 44.23 -16.21
C GLU A 113 -10.43 42.89 -16.76
N GLU A 114 -11.54 42.42 -16.25
CA GLU A 114 -12.18 41.21 -16.73
C GLU A 114 -12.87 41.45 -18.07
N MET A 115 -12.77 40.46 -18.96
CA MET A 115 -13.52 40.49 -20.22
C MET A 115 -14.88 39.85 -19.98
N ALA A 116 -15.90 40.72 -19.89
CA ALA A 116 -17.29 40.28 -19.82
C ALA A 116 -17.66 39.49 -21.10
N PRO A 117 -18.62 38.61 -21.03
CA PRO A 117 -19.15 37.92 -22.22
C PRO A 117 -19.72 38.95 -23.21
N ILE A 118 -19.51 38.69 -24.51
CA ILE A 118 -19.95 39.61 -25.60
C ILE A 118 -21.46 39.80 -25.53
N ASP A 119 -22.20 38.70 -25.26
CA ASP A 119 -23.64 38.71 -25.08
C ASP A 119 -23.98 37.89 -23.81
N PRO A 120 -24.22 38.57 -22.66
CA PRO A 120 -24.58 37.89 -21.41
C PRO A 120 -25.92 37.13 -21.49
N GLU A 121 -26.82 37.51 -22.41
CA GLU A 121 -28.12 36.88 -22.62
C GLU A 121 -28.07 35.74 -23.64
N ALA A 122 -26.93 35.53 -24.30
CA ALA A 122 -26.78 34.43 -25.24
C ALA A 122 -27.18 33.07 -24.60
N PRO A 123 -28.03 32.28 -25.27
CA PRO A 123 -28.47 31.00 -24.70
C PRO A 123 -27.34 30.06 -24.30
N ALA A 124 -26.21 30.09 -25.03
CA ALA A 124 -25.03 29.28 -24.76
C ALA A 124 -24.35 29.70 -23.43
N PHE A 125 -24.18 31.03 -23.21
CA PHE A 125 -23.59 31.53 -21.96
C PHE A 125 -24.51 31.31 -20.77
N ALA A 126 -25.81 31.58 -20.94
CA ALA A 126 -26.80 31.32 -19.89
C ALA A 126 -26.85 29.83 -19.49
N ALA A 127 -26.76 28.92 -20.47
CA ALA A 127 -26.70 27.50 -20.23
C ALA A 127 -25.39 27.09 -19.49
N LEU A 128 -24.24 27.61 -19.93
CA LEU A 128 -22.94 27.37 -19.28
C LEU A 128 -22.96 27.83 -17.82
N TYR A 129 -23.45 29.02 -17.56
CA TYR A 129 -23.49 29.57 -16.20
C TYR A 129 -24.45 28.76 -15.31
N ARG A 130 -25.63 28.39 -15.81
CA ARG A 130 -26.56 27.54 -15.09
C ARG A 130 -25.98 26.17 -14.76
N GLU A 131 -25.40 25.49 -15.77
CA GLU A 131 -24.75 24.20 -15.57
C GLU A 131 -23.64 24.27 -14.53
N THR A 132 -22.77 25.32 -14.60
CA THR A 132 -21.70 25.50 -13.63
C THR A 132 -22.23 25.70 -12.21
N ARG A 133 -23.34 26.42 -12.03
CA ARG A 133 -24.00 26.61 -10.73
C ARG A 133 -24.59 25.31 -10.19
N GLU A 134 -25.25 24.52 -11.03
CA GLU A 134 -25.83 23.24 -10.67
C GLU A 134 -24.75 22.24 -10.23
N ARG A 135 -23.67 22.16 -10.99
CA ARG A 135 -22.53 21.28 -10.67
C ARG A 135 -21.77 21.74 -9.43
N ALA A 136 -21.58 23.03 -9.23
CA ALA A 136 -20.98 23.56 -8.01
C ALA A 136 -21.85 23.24 -6.77
N ALA A 137 -23.18 23.34 -6.89
CA ALA A 137 -24.09 22.96 -5.83
C ALA A 137 -24.04 21.45 -5.53
N GLU A 138 -23.91 20.62 -6.56
CA GLU A 138 -23.73 19.18 -6.41
C GLU A 138 -22.42 18.86 -5.68
N LEU A 139 -21.30 19.47 -6.10
CA LEU A 139 -19.99 19.30 -5.46
C LEU A 139 -20.03 19.71 -3.99
N GLY A 140 -20.61 20.87 -3.68
CA GLY A 140 -20.74 21.35 -2.29
C GLY A 140 -21.51 20.38 -1.40
N ARG A 141 -22.61 19.81 -1.91
CA ARG A 141 -23.39 18.80 -1.16
C ARG A 141 -22.59 17.52 -0.93
N ARG A 142 -21.86 17.03 -1.93
CA ARG A 142 -21.01 15.84 -1.81
C ARG A 142 -19.80 16.06 -0.90
N ALA A 143 -19.29 17.29 -0.86
CA ALA A 143 -18.24 17.70 0.09
C ALA A 143 -18.78 17.86 1.54
N GLY A 144 -20.06 17.56 1.79
CA GLY A 144 -20.67 17.61 3.12
C GLY A 144 -21.15 19.00 3.56
N MET A 145 -21.25 19.96 2.65
CA MET A 145 -21.83 21.27 2.98
C MET A 145 -23.34 21.18 3.21
N PRO A 146 -23.88 21.85 4.25
CA PRO A 146 -25.33 21.94 4.48
C PRO A 146 -26.05 22.54 3.27
N LYS A 147 -27.20 22.00 2.93
CA LYS A 147 -27.99 22.44 1.76
C LYS A 147 -28.31 23.95 1.81
N GLU A 148 -28.59 24.45 3.01
CA GLU A 148 -28.88 25.87 3.27
C GLU A 148 -27.66 26.76 2.95
N ALA A 149 -26.45 26.34 3.34
CA ALA A 149 -25.22 27.05 3.06
C ALA A 149 -24.93 27.13 1.55
N VAL A 150 -25.14 26.02 0.82
CA VAL A 150 -24.99 25.97 -0.64
C VAL A 150 -26.00 26.92 -1.31
N GLN A 151 -27.28 26.91 -0.86
CA GLN A 151 -28.31 27.79 -1.42
C GLN A 151 -28.02 29.27 -1.14
N GLN A 152 -27.56 29.60 0.07
CA GLN A 152 -27.18 30.95 0.44
C GLN A 152 -26.00 31.44 -0.43
N PHE A 153 -24.96 30.63 -0.57
CA PHE A 153 -23.81 30.95 -1.46
C PHE A 153 -24.25 31.26 -2.90
N LEU A 154 -25.13 30.42 -3.46
CA LEU A 154 -25.67 30.64 -4.81
C LEU A 154 -26.55 31.89 -4.91
N ALA A 155 -27.31 32.24 -3.86
CA ALA A 155 -28.17 33.41 -3.85
C ALA A 155 -27.37 34.72 -3.74
N GLU A 156 -26.30 34.73 -2.97
CA GLU A 156 -25.45 35.90 -2.75
C GLU A 156 -24.51 36.17 -3.94
N THR A 157 -24.14 35.16 -4.71
CA THR A 157 -23.17 35.26 -5.80
C THR A 157 -23.89 35.18 -7.16
N LYS A 158 -24.35 36.35 -7.63
CA LYS A 158 -25.09 36.44 -8.90
C LYS A 158 -24.21 36.79 -10.10
N GLU A 159 -23.06 37.42 -9.88
CA GLU A 159 -22.12 37.84 -10.90
C GLU A 159 -21.28 36.65 -11.39
N PRO A 160 -21.30 36.29 -12.70
CA PRO A 160 -20.64 35.09 -13.20
C PRO A 160 -19.14 35.04 -12.98
N GLY A 161 -18.42 36.18 -13.12
CA GLY A 161 -16.98 36.25 -12.89
C GLY A 161 -16.60 35.98 -11.44
N ARG A 162 -17.30 36.67 -10.52
CA ARG A 162 -17.13 36.48 -9.08
C ARG A 162 -17.51 35.07 -8.63
N PHE A 163 -18.56 34.52 -9.23
CA PHE A 163 -18.97 33.13 -8.95
C PHE A 163 -17.87 32.15 -9.34
N ALA A 164 -17.29 32.29 -10.54
CA ALA A 164 -16.20 31.45 -11.01
C ALA A 164 -14.98 31.50 -10.08
N ASP A 165 -14.61 32.70 -9.60
CA ASP A 165 -13.48 32.90 -8.71
C ASP A 165 -13.69 32.30 -7.31
N LEU A 166 -14.86 32.50 -6.74
CA LEU A 166 -15.20 31.93 -5.45
C LEU A 166 -15.21 30.40 -5.50
N VAL A 167 -15.78 29.82 -6.56
CA VAL A 167 -15.76 28.36 -6.75
C VAL A 167 -14.34 27.86 -6.94
N ALA A 168 -13.53 28.54 -7.80
CA ALA A 168 -12.13 28.16 -8.03
C ALA A 168 -11.29 28.15 -6.73
N GLY A 169 -11.56 29.10 -5.81
CA GLY A 169 -10.92 29.15 -4.50
C GLY A 169 -11.26 28.00 -3.55
N HIS A 170 -12.31 27.23 -3.84
CA HIS A 170 -12.74 26.07 -3.03
C HIS A 170 -12.48 24.72 -3.74
N LEU A 171 -12.03 24.75 -5.01
CA LEU A 171 -11.64 23.54 -5.73
C LEU A 171 -10.25 23.07 -5.30
N ASP A 172 -10.06 21.77 -5.22
CA ASP A 172 -8.73 21.18 -5.05
C ASP A 172 -7.99 21.17 -6.39
N LEU A 173 -7.30 22.29 -6.66
CA LEU A 173 -6.59 22.54 -7.91
C LEU A 173 -5.08 22.41 -7.69
N GLN A 174 -4.41 21.78 -8.64
CA GLN A 174 -2.94 21.89 -8.69
C GLN A 174 -2.54 23.33 -8.92
N HIS A 175 -1.42 23.77 -8.33
CA HIS A 175 -0.92 25.13 -8.37
C HIS A 175 -0.93 25.75 -9.78
N GLY A 176 -0.40 25.05 -10.79
CA GLY A 176 -0.40 25.55 -12.17
C GLY A 176 -1.80 25.65 -12.80
N GLN A 177 -2.77 24.86 -12.35
CA GLN A 177 -4.16 24.95 -12.81
C GLN A 177 -4.87 26.14 -12.18
N ALA A 178 -4.66 26.37 -10.88
CA ALA A 178 -5.19 27.52 -10.18
C ALA A 178 -4.64 28.83 -10.79
N GLN A 179 -3.35 28.89 -11.09
CA GLN A 179 -2.74 30.06 -11.73
C GLN A 179 -3.32 30.33 -13.12
N LYS A 180 -3.52 29.29 -13.95
CA LYS A 180 -4.17 29.44 -15.26
C LYS A 180 -5.59 30.00 -15.16
N LEU A 181 -6.35 29.59 -14.13
CA LEU A 181 -7.68 30.14 -13.87
C LEU A 181 -7.62 31.60 -13.44
N LEU A 182 -6.61 32.00 -12.64
CA LEU A 182 -6.41 33.40 -12.29
C LEU A 182 -6.06 34.23 -13.52
N GLU A 183 -5.25 33.70 -14.42
CA GLU A 183 -4.81 34.38 -15.67
C GLU A 183 -5.91 34.47 -16.74
N ALA A 184 -6.97 33.66 -16.64
CA ALA A 184 -8.10 33.69 -17.53
C ALA A 184 -8.96 34.96 -17.30
N LEU A 185 -8.75 36.01 -18.07
CA LEU A 185 -9.49 37.27 -17.97
C LEU A 185 -10.91 37.15 -18.54
N SER A 186 -11.13 36.25 -19.52
CA SER A 186 -12.47 35.98 -20.08
C SER A 186 -13.32 35.22 -19.07
N VAL A 187 -14.45 35.80 -18.67
CA VAL A 187 -15.40 35.19 -17.75
C VAL A 187 -15.96 33.87 -18.31
N GLU A 188 -16.19 33.80 -19.62
CA GLU A 188 -16.71 32.61 -20.27
C GLU A 188 -15.69 31.47 -20.27
N GLU A 189 -14.43 31.74 -20.62
CA GLU A 189 -13.36 30.73 -20.59
C GLU A 189 -13.10 30.21 -19.17
N ARG A 190 -13.15 31.10 -18.18
CA ARG A 190 -12.98 30.76 -16.77
C ARG A 190 -14.10 29.88 -16.27
N LEU A 191 -15.37 30.19 -16.60
CA LEU A 191 -16.51 29.35 -16.27
C LEU A 191 -16.40 27.95 -16.90
N ARG A 192 -15.97 27.84 -18.16
CA ARG A 192 -15.74 26.55 -18.82
C ARG A 192 -14.68 25.72 -18.11
N ALA A 193 -13.56 26.37 -17.76
CA ALA A 193 -12.48 25.71 -17.06
C ALA A 193 -12.90 25.27 -15.63
N VAL A 194 -13.60 26.12 -14.91
CA VAL A 194 -14.17 25.79 -13.58
C VAL A 194 -15.12 24.63 -13.67
N LEU A 195 -16.04 24.63 -14.64
CA LEU A 195 -16.98 23.53 -14.87
C LEU A 195 -16.26 22.20 -15.10
N LEU A 196 -15.20 22.20 -15.94
CA LEU A 196 -14.40 21.01 -16.20
C LEU A 196 -13.73 20.49 -14.92
N HIS A 197 -13.20 21.37 -14.08
CA HIS A 197 -12.58 20.98 -12.81
C HIS A 197 -13.62 20.42 -11.81
N ILE A 198 -14.81 21.05 -11.73
CA ILE A 198 -15.91 20.53 -10.91
C ILE A 198 -16.30 19.12 -11.36
N GLN A 199 -16.48 18.90 -12.67
CA GLN A 199 -16.85 17.59 -13.20
C GLN A 199 -15.83 16.52 -12.86
N ARG A 200 -14.53 16.85 -12.95
CA ARG A 200 -13.44 15.93 -12.56
C ARG A 200 -13.48 15.60 -11.08
N GLN A 201 -13.67 16.60 -10.24
CA GLN A 201 -13.71 16.40 -8.79
C GLN A 201 -14.94 15.59 -8.35
N VAL A 202 -16.09 15.82 -8.98
CA VAL A 202 -17.30 15.01 -8.78
C VAL A 202 -17.03 13.56 -9.18
N ALA A 203 -16.42 13.32 -10.36
CA ALA A 203 -16.09 11.96 -10.81
C ALA A 203 -15.10 11.24 -9.87
N VAL A 204 -14.14 11.97 -9.28
CA VAL A 204 -13.24 11.40 -8.26
C VAL A 204 -14.00 11.02 -6.99
N LEU A 205 -14.92 11.86 -6.53
CA LEU A 205 -15.75 11.57 -5.37
C LEU A 205 -16.68 10.36 -5.61
N ASP A 206 -17.26 10.25 -6.81
CA ASP A 206 -18.05 9.08 -7.21
C ASP A 206 -17.23 7.80 -7.15
N ALA A 207 -16.03 7.82 -7.77
CA ALA A 207 -15.14 6.66 -7.75
C ALA A 207 -14.69 6.29 -6.32
N GLN A 208 -14.48 7.27 -5.45
CA GLN A 208 -14.14 7.01 -4.05
C GLN A 208 -15.33 6.38 -3.28
N GLU A 209 -16.55 6.83 -3.54
CA GLU A 209 -17.75 6.28 -2.94
C GLU A 209 -18.02 4.84 -3.39
N ASP A 210 -17.84 4.57 -4.69
CA ASP A 210 -17.96 3.23 -5.28
C ASP A 210 -16.92 2.27 -4.66
N ILE A 211 -15.65 2.68 -4.57
CA ILE A 211 -14.59 1.88 -3.95
C ILE A 211 -14.91 1.61 -2.49
N LYS A 212 -15.35 2.63 -1.75
CA LYS A 212 -15.72 2.48 -0.33
C LYS A 212 -16.89 1.51 -0.15
N SER A 213 -17.89 1.59 -1.03
CA SER A 213 -19.04 0.67 -1.03
C SER A 213 -18.61 -0.77 -1.31
N GLN A 214 -17.77 -1.00 -2.34
CA GLN A 214 -17.25 -2.32 -2.66
C GLN A 214 -16.43 -2.94 -1.51
N VAL A 215 -15.53 -2.16 -0.91
CA VAL A 215 -14.75 -2.61 0.25
C VAL A 215 -15.65 -2.95 1.44
N GLN A 216 -16.69 -2.17 1.67
CA GLN A 216 -17.63 -2.40 2.76
C GLN A 216 -18.50 -3.65 2.53
N GLU A 217 -18.87 -3.92 1.28
CA GLU A 217 -19.58 -5.13 0.85
C GLU A 217 -18.71 -6.38 1.01
N GLU A 218 -17.45 -6.35 0.53
CA GLU A 218 -16.49 -7.45 0.71
C GLU A 218 -16.19 -7.76 2.17
N LEU A 219 -16.06 -6.73 3.02
CA LEU A 219 -15.86 -6.89 4.47
C LEU A 219 -17.11 -7.51 5.12
N GLY A 220 -18.30 -7.09 4.70
CA GLY A 220 -19.56 -7.66 5.14
C GLY A 220 -19.71 -9.13 4.79
N ASP A 221 -19.36 -9.51 3.58
CA ASP A 221 -19.40 -10.90 3.10
C ASP A 221 -18.41 -11.80 3.85
N ARG A 222 -17.18 -11.34 4.09
CA ARG A 222 -16.19 -12.07 4.91
C ARG A 222 -16.65 -12.26 6.35
N GLN A 223 -17.24 -11.24 6.97
CA GLN A 223 -17.77 -11.36 8.32
C GLN A 223 -18.93 -12.35 8.37
N ARG A 224 -19.82 -12.31 7.36
CA ARG A 224 -20.95 -13.25 7.24
C ARG A 224 -20.45 -14.69 7.04
N GLU A 225 -19.44 -14.89 6.20
CA GLU A 225 -18.82 -16.21 6.00
C GLU A 225 -18.19 -16.75 7.29
N MET A 226 -17.43 -15.93 8.03
CA MET A 226 -16.88 -16.31 9.33
C MET A 226 -17.97 -16.66 10.34
N PHE A 227 -19.05 -15.87 10.40
CA PHE A 227 -20.16 -16.15 11.29
C PHE A 227 -20.88 -17.46 10.94
N LEU A 228 -21.10 -17.72 9.65
CA LEU A 228 -21.68 -18.98 9.19
C LEU A 228 -20.78 -20.19 9.50
N ARG A 229 -19.47 -20.05 9.35
CA ARG A 229 -18.50 -21.10 9.73
C ARG A 229 -18.50 -21.35 11.24
N GLN A 230 -18.60 -20.31 12.06
CA GLN A 230 -18.72 -20.45 13.51
C GLN A 230 -20.02 -21.14 13.91
N GLN A 231 -21.16 -20.76 13.27
CA GLN A 231 -22.43 -21.44 13.49
C GLN A 231 -22.35 -22.91 13.08
N GLN A 232 -21.76 -23.23 11.94
CA GLN A 232 -21.57 -24.59 11.50
C GLN A 232 -20.74 -25.41 12.49
N LYS A 233 -19.61 -24.87 13.00
CA LYS A 233 -18.81 -25.50 14.05
C LYS A 233 -19.59 -25.70 15.35
N ALA A 234 -20.38 -24.72 15.78
CA ALA A 234 -21.19 -24.83 16.98
C ALA A 234 -22.27 -25.90 16.84
N ILE A 235 -22.94 -26.01 15.69
CA ILE A 235 -23.92 -27.06 15.40
C ILE A 235 -23.26 -28.44 15.36
N GLN A 236 -22.08 -28.58 14.75
CA GLN A 236 -21.33 -29.83 14.72
C GLN A 236 -20.92 -30.28 16.12
N LYS A 237 -20.53 -29.34 16.98
CA LYS A 237 -20.20 -29.57 18.39
C LYS A 237 -21.42 -30.04 19.21
N GLU A 238 -22.59 -29.44 18.99
CA GLU A 238 -23.85 -29.83 19.64
C GLU A 238 -24.35 -31.18 19.15
N LEU A 239 -24.05 -31.58 17.90
CA LEU A 239 -24.41 -32.87 17.32
C LEU A 239 -23.45 -34.02 17.73
N GLY A 240 -22.38 -33.72 18.48
CA GLY A 240 -21.44 -34.75 18.99
C GLY A 240 -20.44 -35.25 17.94
N ASP A 241 -20.26 -34.51 16.82
CA ASP A 241 -19.40 -34.90 15.70
C ASP A 241 -17.92 -34.49 15.90
N ASP A 242 -17.56 -34.07 17.12
CA ASP A 242 -16.21 -33.56 17.44
C ASP A 242 -15.18 -34.66 17.71
N GLY A 243 -15.63 -35.86 18.20
CA GLY A 243 -14.71 -36.95 18.55
C GLY A 243 -13.98 -37.55 17.34
N GLY A 244 -14.63 -37.57 16.17
CA GLY A 244 -14.03 -38.08 14.96
C GLY A 244 -13.03 -37.15 14.28
N ARG A 245 -13.07 -35.87 14.58
CA ARG A 245 -12.15 -34.86 14.02
C ARG A 245 -10.90 -34.64 14.86
N GLU A 246 -11.02 -34.68 16.18
CA GLU A 246 -9.86 -34.63 17.08
C GLU A 246 -8.95 -35.85 16.84
N ASP A 247 -9.53 -37.06 16.71
CA ASP A 247 -8.77 -38.25 16.36
C ASP A 247 -8.08 -38.15 15.00
N LEU A 248 -8.69 -37.45 14.04
CA LEU A 248 -8.17 -37.34 12.69
C LEU A 248 -7.05 -36.29 12.63
N GLU A 249 -7.15 -35.20 13.39
CA GLU A 249 -6.07 -34.22 13.56
C GLU A 249 -4.86 -34.83 14.29
N GLU A 250 -5.09 -35.64 15.35
CA GLU A 250 -4.03 -36.34 16.07
C GLU A 250 -3.31 -37.36 15.17
N LEU A 251 -4.06 -38.07 14.34
CA LEU A 251 -3.50 -39.03 13.37
C LEU A 251 -2.67 -38.32 12.30
N ARG A 252 -3.13 -37.18 11.85
CA ARG A 252 -2.40 -36.35 10.89
C ARG A 252 -1.08 -35.84 11.46
N GLU A 253 -1.08 -35.30 12.66
CA GLU A 253 0.14 -34.82 13.33
C GLU A 253 1.16 -35.97 13.47
N LYS A 254 0.73 -37.18 13.90
CA LYS A 254 1.61 -38.33 13.98
C LYS A 254 2.21 -38.73 12.64
N LEU A 255 1.42 -38.69 11.56
CA LEU A 255 1.90 -39.02 10.20
C LEU A 255 2.84 -37.97 9.61
N GLU A 256 2.69 -36.70 9.97
CA GLU A 256 3.58 -35.58 9.55
C GLU A 256 4.95 -35.67 10.27
N GLU A 257 5.00 -36.17 11.51
CA GLU A 257 6.23 -36.35 12.28
C GLU A 257 7.09 -37.53 11.80
N LEU A 258 6.50 -38.49 11.06
CA LEU A 258 7.20 -39.67 10.56
C LEU A 258 8.03 -39.38 9.31
N GLU A 259 9.26 -39.88 9.30
CA GLU A 259 10.13 -39.85 8.11
C GLU A 259 9.75 -40.99 7.15
N LEU A 260 8.66 -40.78 6.39
CA LEU A 260 8.17 -41.76 5.43
C LEU A 260 8.87 -41.66 4.08
N PRO A 261 9.16 -42.81 3.40
CA PRO A 261 9.60 -42.78 2.01
C PRO A 261 8.59 -42.07 1.08
N ASP A 262 9.07 -41.40 0.03
CA ASP A 262 8.24 -40.57 -0.87
C ASP A 262 7.03 -41.30 -1.47
N VAL A 263 7.17 -42.60 -1.75
CA VAL A 263 6.09 -43.42 -2.29
C VAL A 263 4.99 -43.63 -1.26
N VAL A 264 5.39 -43.92 -0.01
CA VAL A 264 4.45 -44.14 1.10
C VAL A 264 3.77 -42.83 1.49
N ARG A 265 4.53 -41.75 1.57
CA ARG A 265 3.99 -40.43 1.88
C ARG A 265 2.86 -40.02 0.93
N LYS A 266 3.02 -40.20 -0.37
CA LYS A 266 1.97 -39.93 -1.36
C LYS A 266 0.71 -40.74 -1.18
N GLU A 267 0.86 -42.01 -0.79
CA GLU A 267 -0.26 -42.88 -0.54
C GLU A 267 -1.01 -42.49 0.74
N VAL A 268 -0.26 -42.18 1.80
CA VAL A 268 -0.79 -41.69 3.08
C VAL A 268 -1.59 -40.39 2.88
N GLU A 269 -1.02 -39.40 2.16
CA GLU A 269 -1.70 -38.13 1.84
C GLU A 269 -3.00 -38.37 1.05
N ARG A 270 -2.99 -39.34 0.12
CA ARG A 270 -4.17 -39.69 -0.66
C ARG A 270 -5.29 -40.27 0.20
N GLU A 271 -4.96 -41.24 1.04
CA GLU A 271 -5.94 -41.92 1.90
C GLU A 271 -6.41 -41.02 3.05
N LEU A 272 -5.53 -40.14 3.61
CA LEU A 272 -5.90 -39.12 4.59
C LEU A 272 -6.91 -38.14 3.98
N GLY A 273 -6.64 -37.62 2.78
CA GLY A 273 -7.56 -36.72 2.08
C GLY A 273 -8.87 -37.40 1.64
N ARG A 274 -8.91 -38.74 1.55
CA ARG A 274 -10.12 -39.50 1.33
C ARG A 274 -10.92 -39.62 2.63
N LEU A 275 -10.27 -39.92 3.74
CA LEU A 275 -10.87 -39.99 5.07
C LEU A 275 -11.50 -38.68 5.51
N GLU A 276 -10.84 -37.53 5.23
CA GLU A 276 -11.36 -36.19 5.50
C GLU A 276 -12.68 -35.84 4.78
N ARG A 277 -12.89 -36.41 3.59
CA ARG A 277 -14.11 -36.22 2.78
C ARG A 277 -15.23 -37.17 3.11
N MET A 278 -14.96 -38.26 3.86
CA MET A 278 -15.93 -39.26 4.24
C MET A 278 -16.49 -38.96 5.62
N GLY A 279 -17.74 -39.33 5.86
CA GLY A 279 -18.31 -39.27 7.21
C GLY A 279 -17.66 -40.27 8.16
N PRO A 280 -17.51 -39.95 9.46
CA PRO A 280 -16.79 -40.77 10.43
C PRO A 280 -17.39 -42.14 10.69
N GLU A 281 -18.66 -42.36 10.42
CA GLU A 281 -19.40 -43.59 10.71
C GLU A 281 -19.35 -44.64 9.61
N GLY A 282 -18.64 -44.42 8.51
CA GLY A 282 -18.55 -45.35 7.40
C GLY A 282 -17.63 -46.53 7.67
N MET A 283 -18.05 -47.78 7.31
CA MET A 283 -17.19 -48.98 7.42
C MET A 283 -15.87 -48.81 6.63
N GLU A 284 -15.90 -48.08 5.51
CA GLU A 284 -14.73 -47.74 4.69
C GLU A 284 -13.81 -46.74 5.42
N ALA A 285 -14.37 -45.74 6.12
CA ALA A 285 -13.61 -44.81 6.94
C ALA A 285 -12.82 -45.51 8.04
N GLN A 286 -13.43 -46.52 8.67
CA GLN A 286 -12.77 -47.34 9.70
C GLN A 286 -11.59 -48.13 9.12
N VAL A 287 -11.72 -48.70 7.92
CA VAL A 287 -10.64 -49.43 7.26
C VAL A 287 -9.46 -48.49 6.94
N ILE A 288 -9.74 -47.33 6.39
CA ILE A 288 -8.70 -46.32 6.10
C ILE A 288 -8.02 -45.84 7.39
N ARG A 289 -8.78 -45.63 8.46
CA ARG A 289 -8.25 -45.25 9.78
C ARG A 289 -7.27 -46.31 10.30
N THR A 290 -7.71 -47.58 10.33
CA THR A 290 -6.87 -48.70 10.76
C THR A 290 -5.60 -48.83 9.90
N PHE A 291 -5.69 -48.60 8.61
CA PHE A 291 -4.54 -48.57 7.70
C PHE A 291 -3.54 -47.48 8.09
N LEU A 292 -4.02 -46.24 8.28
CA LEU A 292 -3.17 -45.14 8.67
C LEU A 292 -2.55 -45.28 10.06
N GLU A 293 -3.32 -45.83 11.04
CA GLU A 293 -2.84 -46.19 12.37
C GLU A 293 -1.72 -47.22 12.28
N THR A 294 -1.90 -48.25 11.45
CA THR A 294 -0.86 -49.28 11.24
C THR A 294 0.43 -48.67 10.68
N ILE A 295 0.33 -47.67 9.76
CA ILE A 295 1.50 -46.97 9.22
C ILE A 295 2.25 -46.19 10.32
N THR A 296 1.52 -45.61 11.29
CA THR A 296 2.18 -44.88 12.40
C THR A 296 2.89 -45.82 13.39
N GLU A 297 2.49 -47.10 13.46
CA GLU A 297 3.11 -48.08 14.33
C GLU A 297 4.35 -48.77 13.73
N LEU A 298 4.55 -48.63 12.40
CA LEU A 298 5.70 -49.27 11.72
C LEU A 298 6.99 -48.46 11.95
N PRO A 299 8.10 -49.18 12.29
CA PRO A 299 9.41 -48.51 12.47
C PRO A 299 10.07 -48.24 11.14
N TRP A 300 9.75 -47.11 10.49
CA TRP A 300 10.24 -46.75 9.15
C TRP A 300 11.74 -46.44 9.07
N THR A 301 12.29 -45.90 10.13
CA THR A 301 13.69 -45.48 10.24
C THR A 301 14.52 -46.38 11.14
N GLU A 302 13.87 -47.19 11.96
CA GLU A 302 14.58 -48.09 12.86
C GLU A 302 15.15 -49.30 12.11
N ARG A 303 16.38 -49.60 12.39
CA ARG A 303 17.06 -50.81 11.87
C ARG A 303 17.51 -51.68 13.03
N SER A 304 17.43 -52.96 12.83
CA SER A 304 18.01 -53.91 13.80
C SER A 304 19.54 -53.79 13.82
N GLU A 305 20.13 -53.98 15.00
CA GLU A 305 21.58 -54.01 15.13
C GLU A 305 22.18 -55.15 14.30
N GLU A 306 23.11 -54.82 13.44
CA GLU A 306 23.84 -55.78 12.64
C GLU A 306 24.84 -56.57 13.51
N ARG A 307 24.77 -57.87 13.46
CA ARG A 307 25.76 -58.77 14.11
C ARG A 307 26.63 -59.40 13.04
N LEU A 308 27.73 -58.75 12.72
CA LEU A 308 28.67 -59.19 11.71
C LEU A 308 29.77 -60.11 12.30
N ASP A 309 29.37 -61.33 12.70
CA ASP A 309 30.29 -62.37 13.17
C ASP A 309 30.34 -63.50 12.15
N ILE A 310 31.48 -63.63 11.43
CA ILE A 310 31.67 -64.64 10.38
C ILE A 310 31.65 -66.06 10.94
N GLN A 311 32.19 -66.28 12.14
CA GLN A 311 32.22 -67.63 12.75
C GLN A 311 30.81 -68.10 13.09
N ARG A 312 30.05 -67.20 13.71
CA ARG A 312 28.67 -67.51 14.06
C ARG A 312 27.76 -67.63 12.82
N ALA A 313 27.99 -66.83 11.78
CA ALA A 313 27.27 -66.99 10.51
C ALA A 313 27.59 -68.31 9.83
N SER A 314 28.83 -68.74 9.84
CA SER A 314 29.24 -70.05 9.31
C SER A 314 28.59 -71.22 10.07
N GLU A 315 28.54 -71.14 11.41
CA GLU A 315 27.89 -72.15 12.23
C GLU A 315 26.40 -72.29 11.91
N ILE A 316 25.70 -71.16 11.82
CA ILE A 316 24.26 -71.12 11.50
C ILE A 316 24.02 -71.67 10.08
N LEU A 317 24.81 -71.27 9.10
CA LEU A 317 24.70 -71.76 7.73
C LEU A 317 24.94 -73.28 7.63
N GLU A 318 25.83 -73.84 8.46
CA GLU A 318 26.06 -75.29 8.51
C GLU A 318 24.93 -76.00 9.23
N GLU A 319 24.35 -75.44 10.29
CA GLU A 319 23.25 -76.01 11.07
C GLU A 319 21.93 -76.05 10.31
N ASP A 320 21.57 -74.92 9.64
CA ASP A 320 20.27 -74.73 9.00
C ASP A 320 20.19 -75.27 7.57
N HIS A 321 21.30 -75.41 6.88
CA HIS A 321 21.35 -75.78 5.46
C HIS A 321 22.24 -76.96 5.20
N TYR A 322 21.65 -78.01 4.59
CA TYR A 322 22.42 -79.20 4.15
C TYR A 322 22.99 -78.98 2.76
N ALA A 323 24.30 -79.32 2.56
CA ALA A 323 25.05 -79.10 1.33
C ALA A 323 25.15 -77.61 0.98
N LEU A 324 25.12 -77.19 -0.28
CA LEU A 324 25.20 -75.83 -0.77
C LEU A 324 26.53 -75.11 -0.41
N GLY A 325 27.67 -75.81 -0.41
CA GLY A 325 28.95 -75.25 -0.01
C GLY A 325 29.32 -73.94 -0.75
N ASP A 326 29.25 -73.93 -2.08
CA ASP A 326 29.56 -72.74 -2.88
C ASP A 326 28.70 -71.53 -2.55
N VAL A 327 27.43 -71.77 -2.18
CA VAL A 327 26.51 -70.68 -1.79
C VAL A 327 26.85 -70.16 -0.40
N LYS A 328 27.15 -71.03 0.55
CA LYS A 328 27.61 -70.68 1.89
C LYS A 328 28.89 -69.87 1.85
N ASP A 329 29.87 -70.31 1.06
CA ASP A 329 31.14 -69.56 0.86
C ASP A 329 30.90 -68.18 0.30
N ARG A 330 29.95 -68.05 -0.64
CA ARG A 330 29.61 -66.74 -1.22
C ARG A 330 28.94 -65.82 -0.22
N ILE A 331 28.10 -66.33 0.65
CA ILE A 331 27.47 -65.55 1.75
C ILE A 331 28.55 -65.09 2.73
N LEU A 332 29.47 -65.98 3.13
CA LEU A 332 30.56 -65.61 4.03
C LEU A 332 31.55 -64.60 3.42
N GLU A 333 31.84 -64.71 2.12
CA GLU A 333 32.62 -63.70 1.39
C GLU A 333 31.90 -62.33 1.43
N PHE A 334 30.59 -62.31 1.16
CA PHE A 334 29.79 -61.08 1.22
C PHE A 334 29.83 -60.44 2.60
N LEU A 335 29.60 -61.24 3.65
CA LEU A 335 29.65 -60.75 5.04
C LEU A 335 31.04 -60.24 5.39
N SER A 336 32.11 -60.88 4.90
CA SER A 336 33.49 -60.47 5.11
C SER A 336 33.77 -59.08 4.47
N VAL A 337 33.27 -58.84 3.24
CA VAL A 337 33.41 -57.56 2.57
C VAL A 337 32.61 -56.48 3.34
N ARG A 338 31.44 -56.80 3.83
CA ARG A 338 30.64 -55.86 4.61
C ARG A 338 31.32 -55.47 5.94
N ILE A 339 31.93 -56.43 6.64
CA ILE A 339 32.75 -56.12 7.83
C ILE A 339 33.91 -55.18 7.52
N LEU A 340 34.58 -55.41 6.38
CA LEU A 340 35.70 -54.52 5.96
C LEU A 340 35.22 -53.11 5.61
N GLN A 341 34.02 -53.01 4.98
CA GLN A 341 33.40 -51.73 4.67
C GLN A 341 33.03 -50.97 5.95
N GLN A 342 32.37 -51.65 6.91
CA GLN A 342 32.00 -51.03 8.18
C GLN A 342 33.25 -50.53 8.95
N LYS A 343 34.29 -51.34 9.00
CA LYS A 343 35.55 -50.92 9.65
C LYS A 343 36.25 -49.72 8.93
N ALA A 344 36.08 -49.64 7.62
CA ALA A 344 36.58 -48.51 6.87
C ALA A 344 35.77 -47.24 7.16
N GLU A 345 34.42 -47.33 7.21
CA GLU A 345 33.53 -46.26 7.58
C GLU A 345 33.76 -45.76 9.02
N GLU A 346 33.92 -46.69 9.99
CA GLU A 346 34.26 -46.34 11.37
C GLU A 346 35.63 -45.67 11.49
N ALA A 347 36.61 -46.09 10.66
CA ALA A 347 37.92 -45.45 10.62
C ALA A 347 37.91 -44.04 9.98
N GLU A 348 37.07 -43.85 8.94
CA GLU A 348 36.86 -42.52 8.34
C GLU A 348 36.15 -41.56 9.32
N GLN A 349 35.06 -42.01 9.98
CA GLN A 349 34.38 -41.22 10.99
C GLN A 349 35.28 -40.86 12.18
N ALA A 350 36.07 -41.80 12.67
CA ALA A 350 37.07 -41.54 13.70
C ALA A 350 38.22 -40.63 13.27
N ALA A 351 38.47 -40.52 11.98
CA ALA A 351 39.45 -39.58 11.42
C ALA A 351 38.84 -38.18 11.28
N GLU A 352 37.57 -38.08 10.86
CA GLU A 352 36.82 -36.81 10.79
C GLU A 352 36.60 -36.20 12.18
N GLU A 353 36.18 -36.99 13.18
CA GLU A 353 36.09 -36.52 14.57
C GLU A 353 37.41 -35.99 15.15
N LYS A 354 38.53 -36.54 14.71
CA LYS A 354 39.86 -36.07 15.11
C LYS A 354 40.30 -34.78 14.39
N VAL A 355 39.77 -34.52 13.19
CA VAL A 355 40.03 -33.29 12.43
C VAL A 355 39.15 -32.16 12.97
N GLU A 356 37.88 -32.41 13.31
CA GLU A 356 37.02 -31.40 13.92
C GLU A 356 37.47 -30.95 15.31
N ALA A 357 38.15 -31.86 16.06
CA ALA A 357 38.71 -31.51 17.38
C ALA A 357 40.03 -30.71 17.30
N THR A 358 40.58 -30.46 16.10
CA THR A 358 41.87 -29.76 15.91
C THR A 358 41.79 -28.48 15.11
N ASP A 359 40.64 -28.10 14.52
CA ASP A 359 40.52 -26.89 13.68
C ASP A 359 39.37 -25.96 14.14
N GLU A 360 39.50 -25.32 15.31
CA GLU A 360 38.90 -24.01 15.57
C GLU A 360 39.82 -22.89 15.02
N GLU A 361 40.31 -22.96 13.81
CA GLU A 361 40.88 -21.83 13.05
C GLU A 361 41.09 -22.18 11.57
N LYS A 362 40.14 -21.73 10.77
CA LYS A 362 40.22 -21.24 9.37
C LYS A 362 39.23 -21.86 8.40
N ILE A 363 38.39 -20.93 7.98
CA ILE A 363 37.44 -21.01 6.88
C ILE A 363 38.11 -21.36 5.56
N GLU A 364 37.66 -22.45 4.89
CA GLU A 364 37.52 -22.55 3.43
C GLU A 364 36.70 -23.81 3.10
N GLU A 365 35.60 -23.64 2.38
CA GLU A 365 34.67 -24.71 2.01
C GLU A 365 35.29 -25.71 1.04
N PRO A 366 35.13 -27.02 1.22
CA PRO A 366 35.29 -27.99 0.14
C PRO A 366 33.96 -28.44 -0.42
N ILE A 367 33.89 -28.45 -1.74
CA ILE A 367 32.78 -28.90 -2.58
C ILE A 367 32.49 -30.39 -2.29
N SER A 368 31.32 -30.66 -1.74
CA SER A 368 30.82 -32.03 -1.50
C SER A 368 30.22 -32.61 -2.79
N ILE A 369 30.83 -33.65 -3.31
CA ILE A 369 30.24 -34.54 -4.32
C ILE A 369 29.76 -35.80 -3.55
N HIS A 370 28.50 -35.81 -3.14
CA HIS A 370 27.85 -37.04 -2.66
C HIS A 370 27.04 -37.66 -3.78
N ASP A 371 27.60 -38.67 -4.40
CA ASP A 371 26.91 -39.64 -5.22
C ASP A 371 26.66 -40.89 -4.35
N THR A 372 25.52 -40.95 -3.69
CA THR A 372 25.06 -42.11 -2.91
C THR A 372 24.39 -43.13 -3.83
N ALA A 373 25.16 -43.72 -4.70
CA ALA A 373 24.74 -44.95 -5.37
C ALA A 373 24.63 -46.08 -4.32
N SER A 374 23.42 -46.67 -4.21
CA SER A 374 23.12 -47.80 -3.36
C SER A 374 24.22 -48.89 -3.47
N ARG A 375 25.01 -49.03 -2.40
CA ARG A 375 26.12 -50.01 -2.31
C ARG A 375 25.66 -51.41 -1.88
N ASN A 376 24.37 -51.73 -2.01
CA ASN A 376 23.84 -53.03 -1.68
C ASN A 376 23.83 -53.95 -2.91
N PRO A 377 24.62 -55.00 -2.96
CA PRO A 377 24.53 -55.98 -4.02
C PRO A 377 23.25 -56.73 -3.90
N ILE A 378 22.47 -56.80 -4.99
CA ILE A 378 21.26 -57.62 -5.07
C ILE A 378 21.72 -59.10 -5.14
N LEU A 379 21.42 -59.89 -4.12
CA LEU A 379 21.49 -61.31 -4.16
C LEU A 379 20.25 -61.84 -4.92
N LEU A 380 20.44 -62.30 -6.14
CA LEU A 380 19.42 -63.04 -6.90
C LEU A 380 19.41 -64.51 -6.49
#